data_85881ea28abdf84cfce4bb92197c7f47
#
_entry.id   85881ea28abdf84cfce4bb92197c7f47
#
_cell.length_a   1.000
_cell.length_b   1.000
_cell.length_c   1.000
_cell.angle_alpha   90.00
_cell.angle_beta   90.00
_cell.angle_gamma   90.00
#
_symmetry.space_group_name_H-M   'P 1'
#
loop_
_entity.id
_entity.type
_entity.pdbx_description
1 polymer ?
#
loop_
_entity_poly.entity_id
_entity_poly.type
_entity_poly.pdbx_seq_one_letter_code
_entity_poly.pdbx_strand_id
1 'polypeptide(L)'
;KSYEGGYKVMIIWMADKMNTASANKLLKLLEEPPAKTVFILITENVNDILQTILSRCQLIDFIGLSEAVIANALVSREKCDATLAQKIAHQSEGNYNKALHLFKKEDDEFPFDEWFVEWVRSAFRAKGNAAAILDLIAWSEKISKTGRETQKQFLHYCIQFFRQALLLNYKANDLVFLETNVPKFELKNFAPFVNSSNINEIYKELEDAIYHIERNGSSRIILTDLSIKLTRLIHKKE
;
A
#
# COMPACT_ATOMS: atom_id res chain seq x y z
N LYS A 1 -22.47 -12.98 -30.76
CA LYS A 1 -22.92 -11.93 -31.67
C LYS A 1 -23.18 -10.67 -30.89
N SER A 2 -22.80 -9.46 -31.39
CA SER A 2 -23.20 -8.21 -30.76
C SER A 2 -24.69 -8.03 -30.97
N TYR A 3 -25.39 -7.48 -29.93
CA TYR A 3 -26.85 -7.37 -29.95
C TYR A 3 -27.34 -6.33 -30.96
N GLU A 4 -26.51 -5.29 -31.26
CA GLU A 4 -26.88 -4.15 -32.14
C GLU A 4 -25.83 -3.86 -33.26
N GLY A 5 -25.02 -4.83 -33.67
CA GLY A 5 -24.16 -4.66 -34.83
C GLY A 5 -22.93 -3.77 -34.67
N GLY A 6 -22.41 -3.53 -33.50
CA GLY A 6 -21.19 -2.77 -33.22
C GLY A 6 -19.97 -3.61 -32.88
N TYR A 7 -18.99 -2.99 -32.23
CA TYR A 7 -17.83 -3.69 -31.64
C TYR A 7 -18.21 -4.30 -30.30
N LYS A 8 -17.63 -5.48 -30.02
CA LYS A 8 -17.63 -6.07 -28.69
C LYS A 8 -16.38 -5.61 -27.97
N VAL A 9 -16.53 -5.16 -26.73
CA VAL A 9 -15.40 -4.83 -25.87
C VAL A 9 -15.40 -5.79 -24.69
N MET A 10 -14.30 -6.48 -24.50
CA MET A 10 -14.04 -7.32 -23.34
C MET A 10 -12.98 -6.66 -22.49
N ILE A 11 -13.35 -6.28 -21.26
CA ILE A 11 -12.43 -5.71 -20.29
C ILE A 11 -12.07 -6.77 -19.26
N ILE A 12 -10.79 -7.05 -19.09
CA ILE A 12 -10.26 -7.98 -18.10
C ILE A 12 -9.51 -7.13 -17.07
N TRP A 13 -10.11 -7.00 -15.91
CA TRP A 13 -9.55 -6.27 -14.76
C TRP A 13 -8.58 -7.16 -14.00
N MET A 14 -7.44 -6.58 -13.54
CA MET A 14 -6.37 -7.30 -12.84
C MET A 14 -5.88 -8.54 -13.62
N ALA A 15 -5.52 -8.33 -14.87
CA ALA A 15 -5.09 -9.40 -15.77
C ALA A 15 -3.84 -10.15 -15.29
N ASP A 16 -3.02 -9.51 -14.44
CA ASP A 16 -1.86 -10.09 -13.74
C ASP A 16 -2.26 -11.17 -12.70
N LYS A 17 -3.50 -11.18 -12.23
CA LYS A 17 -4.00 -12.18 -11.26
C LYS A 17 -4.58 -13.43 -11.91
N MET A 18 -4.57 -13.52 -13.25
CA MET A 18 -5.01 -14.72 -13.94
C MET A 18 -4.08 -15.89 -13.65
N ASN A 19 -4.65 -17.06 -13.37
CA ASN A 19 -3.86 -18.27 -13.31
C ASN A 19 -3.41 -18.70 -14.72
N THR A 20 -2.35 -19.51 -14.79
CA THR A 20 -1.74 -19.97 -16.06
C THR A 20 -2.73 -20.65 -17.00
N ALA A 21 -3.69 -21.41 -16.44
CA ALA A 21 -4.70 -22.12 -17.25
C ALA A 21 -5.66 -21.16 -17.96
N SER A 22 -6.10 -20.10 -17.24
CA SER A 22 -6.96 -19.05 -17.80
C SER A 22 -6.22 -18.19 -18.82
N ALA A 23 -4.98 -17.81 -18.50
CA ALA A 23 -4.12 -17.05 -19.38
C ALA A 23 -3.87 -17.79 -20.70
N ASN A 24 -3.58 -19.09 -20.66
CA ASN A 24 -3.38 -19.92 -21.86
C ASN A 24 -4.66 -20.08 -22.70
N LYS A 25 -5.84 -20.10 -22.08
CA LYS A 25 -7.12 -20.10 -22.83
C LYS A 25 -7.37 -18.77 -23.53
N LEU A 26 -6.96 -17.65 -22.88
CA LEU A 26 -7.09 -16.33 -23.48
C LEU A 26 -6.21 -16.16 -24.73
N LEU A 27 -5.04 -16.81 -24.79
CA LEU A 27 -4.14 -16.75 -25.96
C LEU A 27 -4.84 -17.09 -27.26
N LYS A 28 -5.69 -18.14 -27.28
CA LYS A 28 -6.44 -18.53 -28.48
C LYS A 28 -7.38 -17.41 -28.95
N LEU A 29 -7.99 -16.68 -28.02
CA LEU A 29 -8.87 -15.57 -28.36
C LEU A 29 -8.11 -14.32 -28.81
N LEU A 30 -6.87 -14.14 -28.33
CA LEU A 30 -6.02 -13.03 -28.77
C LEU A 30 -5.35 -13.30 -30.11
N GLU A 31 -5.08 -14.58 -30.47
CA GLU A 31 -4.53 -14.99 -31.76
C GLU A 31 -5.57 -14.89 -32.88
N GLU A 32 -6.78 -15.35 -32.59
CA GLU A 32 -7.89 -15.34 -33.56
C GLU A 32 -9.12 -14.63 -32.95
N PRO A 33 -9.05 -13.30 -32.81
CA PRO A 33 -10.15 -12.56 -32.18
C PRO A 33 -11.40 -12.64 -33.04
N PRO A 34 -12.59 -12.85 -32.44
CA PRO A 34 -13.84 -12.77 -33.17
C PRO A 34 -13.98 -11.40 -33.85
N ALA A 35 -14.60 -11.38 -35.04
CA ALA A 35 -14.77 -10.15 -35.80
C ALA A 35 -15.38 -9.02 -34.91
N LYS A 36 -14.87 -7.81 -35.08
CA LYS A 36 -15.29 -6.62 -34.32
C LYS A 36 -15.21 -6.79 -32.77
N THR A 37 -14.17 -7.46 -32.29
CA THR A 37 -13.92 -7.62 -30.84
C THR A 37 -12.66 -6.90 -30.43
N VAL A 38 -12.73 -6.15 -29.35
CA VAL A 38 -11.59 -5.46 -28.72
C VAL A 38 -11.40 -6.05 -27.32
N PHE A 39 -10.18 -6.44 -27.00
CA PHE A 39 -9.78 -6.88 -25.66
C PHE A 39 -9.00 -5.75 -24.98
N ILE A 40 -9.39 -5.40 -23.75
CA ILE A 40 -8.68 -4.44 -22.90
C ILE A 40 -8.28 -5.19 -21.64
N LEU A 41 -6.98 -5.41 -21.47
CA LEU A 41 -6.39 -6.01 -20.27
C LEU A 41 -5.86 -4.89 -19.40
N ILE A 42 -6.30 -4.83 -18.16
CA ILE A 42 -5.88 -3.82 -17.18
C ILE A 42 -5.06 -4.53 -16.11
N THR A 43 -3.86 -4.01 -15.85
CA THR A 43 -2.92 -4.57 -14.88
C THR A 43 -2.19 -3.46 -14.12
N GLU A 44 -1.81 -3.74 -12.87
CA GLU A 44 -0.90 -2.91 -12.09
C GLU A 44 0.56 -3.35 -12.27
N ASN A 45 0.78 -4.63 -12.59
CA ASN A 45 2.12 -5.18 -12.78
C ASN A 45 2.24 -5.95 -14.11
N VAL A 46 2.85 -5.32 -15.10
CA VAL A 46 3.08 -5.90 -16.41
C VAL A 46 3.96 -7.17 -16.35
N ASN A 47 4.88 -7.24 -15.37
CA ASN A 47 5.81 -8.37 -15.26
C ASN A 47 5.12 -9.68 -14.85
N ASP A 48 3.93 -9.61 -14.24
CA ASP A 48 3.14 -10.79 -13.84
C ASP A 48 2.25 -11.31 -14.98
N ILE A 49 2.22 -10.62 -16.14
CA ILE A 49 1.50 -11.09 -17.32
C ILE A 49 2.42 -11.96 -18.17
N LEU A 50 1.88 -13.07 -18.68
CA LEU A 50 2.64 -13.95 -19.55
C LEU A 50 3.16 -13.19 -20.78
N GLN A 51 4.45 -13.36 -21.09
CA GLN A 51 5.10 -12.74 -22.25
C GLN A 51 4.39 -13.07 -23.57
N THR A 52 3.77 -14.25 -23.66
CA THR A 52 2.95 -14.67 -24.81
C THR A 52 1.69 -13.84 -25.00
N ILE A 53 1.11 -13.30 -23.93
CA ILE A 53 -0.02 -12.35 -23.98
C ILE A 53 0.51 -10.97 -24.38
N LEU A 54 1.57 -10.49 -23.73
CA LEU A 54 2.17 -9.17 -24.00
C LEU A 54 2.57 -9.02 -25.47
N SER A 55 3.14 -10.07 -26.09
CA SER A 55 3.54 -10.04 -27.50
C SER A 55 2.38 -9.89 -28.50
N ARG A 56 1.13 -10.06 -28.06
CA ARG A 56 -0.10 -9.94 -28.85
C ARG A 56 -0.96 -8.73 -28.48
N CYS A 57 -0.48 -7.94 -27.52
CA CYS A 57 -1.17 -6.74 -27.06
C CYS A 57 -0.34 -5.49 -27.33
N GLN A 58 -1.01 -4.39 -27.57
CA GLN A 58 -0.35 -3.08 -27.51
C GLN A 58 -0.32 -2.62 -26.07
N LEU A 59 0.87 -2.39 -25.54
CA LEU A 59 1.04 -1.84 -24.19
C LEU A 59 0.77 -0.34 -24.23
N ILE A 60 -0.03 0.14 -23.29
CA ILE A 60 -0.31 1.56 -23.04
C ILE A 60 -0.06 1.81 -21.56
N ASP A 61 0.98 2.59 -21.26
CA ASP A 61 1.34 2.94 -19.90
C ASP A 61 0.56 4.18 -19.44
N PHE A 62 -0.02 4.07 -18.26
CA PHE A 62 -0.66 5.19 -17.55
C PHE A 62 0.27 5.64 -16.43
N ILE A 63 0.96 6.74 -16.64
CA ILE A 63 1.79 7.36 -15.60
C ILE A 63 0.93 8.15 -14.62
N GLY A 64 1.38 8.22 -13.37
CA GLY A 64 0.74 9.05 -12.35
C GLY A 64 0.66 10.52 -12.76
N LEU A 65 -0.32 11.23 -12.27
CA LEU A 65 -0.47 12.67 -12.49
C LEU A 65 0.62 13.44 -11.73
N SER A 66 1.04 14.58 -12.27
CA SER A 66 1.95 15.46 -11.52
C SER A 66 1.24 16.09 -10.32
N GLU A 67 2.01 16.40 -9.27
CA GLU A 67 1.48 17.07 -8.07
C GLU A 67 0.73 18.36 -8.40
N ALA A 68 1.26 19.16 -9.33
CA ALA A 68 0.63 20.39 -9.78
C ALA A 68 -0.76 20.15 -10.41
N VAL A 69 -0.91 19.09 -11.21
CA VAL A 69 -2.20 18.73 -11.81
C VAL A 69 -3.20 18.30 -10.74
N ILE A 70 -2.76 17.49 -9.78
CA ILE A 70 -3.62 17.03 -8.66
C ILE A 70 -4.02 18.22 -7.78
N ALA A 71 -3.07 19.06 -7.38
CA ALA A 71 -3.37 20.23 -6.55
C ALA A 71 -4.35 21.19 -7.24
N ASN A 72 -4.14 21.50 -8.52
CA ASN A 72 -5.06 22.32 -9.30
C ASN A 72 -6.46 21.67 -9.42
N ALA A 73 -6.54 20.37 -9.58
CA ALA A 73 -7.82 19.67 -9.65
C ALA A 73 -8.56 19.71 -8.31
N LEU A 74 -7.86 19.55 -7.17
CA LEU A 74 -8.46 19.67 -5.83
C LEU A 74 -8.96 21.09 -5.57
N VAL A 75 -8.20 22.12 -5.93
CA VAL A 75 -8.63 23.52 -5.78
C VAL A 75 -9.84 23.82 -6.65
N SER A 76 -9.80 23.45 -7.95
CA SER A 76 -10.84 23.83 -8.90
C SER A 76 -12.13 23.03 -8.77
N ARG A 77 -12.05 21.72 -8.50
CA ARG A 77 -13.20 20.82 -8.46
C ARG A 77 -13.77 20.64 -7.07
N GLU A 78 -12.90 20.52 -6.07
CA GLU A 78 -13.31 20.21 -4.69
C GLU A 78 -13.26 21.46 -3.78
N LYS A 79 -12.85 22.64 -4.31
CA LYS A 79 -12.71 23.89 -3.55
C LYS A 79 -11.77 23.77 -2.34
N CYS A 80 -10.76 22.90 -2.43
CA CYS A 80 -9.74 22.72 -1.42
C CYS A 80 -8.90 24.00 -1.28
N ASP A 81 -8.43 24.30 -0.06
CA ASP A 81 -7.42 25.34 0.13
C ASP A 81 -6.13 25.01 -0.61
N ALA A 82 -5.46 26.02 -1.19
CA ALA A 82 -4.30 25.80 -2.04
C ALA A 82 -3.13 25.13 -1.28
N THR A 83 -2.91 25.51 -0.02
CA THR A 83 -1.83 24.97 0.82
C THR A 83 -2.11 23.51 1.16
N LEU A 84 -3.36 23.20 1.53
CA LEU A 84 -3.80 21.84 1.81
C LEU A 84 -3.77 20.98 0.54
N ALA A 85 -4.18 21.52 -0.61
CA ALA A 85 -4.17 20.82 -1.88
C ALA A 85 -2.76 20.39 -2.30
N GLN A 86 -1.73 21.22 -2.06
CA GLN A 86 -0.34 20.86 -2.32
C GLN A 86 0.14 19.71 -1.42
N LYS A 87 -0.17 19.76 -0.12
CA LYS A 87 0.17 18.68 0.81
C LYS A 87 -0.47 17.35 0.38
N ILE A 88 -1.77 17.38 0.07
CA ILE A 88 -2.51 16.19 -0.38
C ILE A 88 -1.96 15.67 -1.72
N ALA A 89 -1.68 16.55 -2.67
CA ALA A 89 -1.12 16.17 -3.97
C ALA A 89 0.20 15.42 -3.82
N HIS A 90 1.08 15.89 -2.94
CA HIS A 90 2.34 15.22 -2.63
C HIS A 90 2.11 13.83 -2.00
N GLN A 91 1.22 13.72 -1.00
CA GLN A 91 0.89 12.45 -0.34
C GLN A 91 0.19 11.44 -1.25
N SER A 92 -0.43 11.92 -2.31
CA SER A 92 -1.18 11.08 -3.25
C SER A 92 -0.30 10.32 -4.26
N GLU A 93 0.99 10.70 -4.37
CA GLU A 93 1.97 10.02 -5.25
C GLU A 93 1.48 9.84 -6.71
N GLY A 94 0.81 10.86 -7.23
CA GLY A 94 0.27 10.82 -8.60
C GLY A 94 -1.11 10.19 -8.74
N ASN A 95 -1.71 9.68 -7.67
CA ASN A 95 -3.02 9.05 -7.68
C ASN A 95 -4.12 10.04 -7.24
N TYR A 96 -4.94 10.51 -8.19
CA TYR A 96 -6.01 11.47 -7.89
C TYR A 96 -7.12 10.90 -6.99
N ASN A 97 -7.44 9.61 -7.10
CA ASN A 97 -8.41 8.98 -6.20
C ASN A 97 -7.90 8.96 -4.76
N LYS A 98 -6.62 8.61 -4.55
CA LYS A 98 -5.97 8.70 -3.23
C LYS A 98 -6.03 10.13 -2.71
N ALA A 99 -5.80 11.14 -3.57
CA ALA A 99 -5.93 12.54 -3.19
C ALA A 99 -7.35 12.92 -2.77
N LEU A 100 -8.37 12.44 -3.47
CA LEU A 100 -9.76 12.66 -3.10
C LEU A 100 -10.12 12.04 -1.75
N HIS A 101 -9.68 10.82 -1.47
CA HIS A 101 -9.87 10.17 -0.17
C HIS A 101 -9.19 10.97 0.96
N LEU A 102 -7.95 11.40 0.76
CA LEU A 102 -7.24 12.24 1.73
C LEU A 102 -7.93 13.59 1.96
N PHE A 103 -8.50 14.20 0.90
CA PHE A 103 -9.21 15.47 1.01
C PHE A 103 -10.54 15.35 1.73
N LYS A 104 -11.35 14.35 1.37
CA LYS A 104 -12.69 14.16 1.94
C LYS A 104 -12.64 13.77 3.40
N LYS A 105 -11.43 13.41 3.95
CA LYS A 105 -11.33 12.84 5.30
C LYS A 105 -12.53 11.90 5.53
N GLU A 106 -12.81 11.04 4.56
CA GLU A 106 -13.66 9.90 4.84
C GLU A 106 -12.99 9.29 6.05
N ASP A 107 -13.65 9.47 7.19
CA ASP A 107 -13.16 9.08 8.51
C ASP A 107 -12.50 7.74 8.31
N ASP A 108 -11.17 7.69 8.53
CA ASP A 108 -10.44 6.45 8.36
C ASP A 108 -11.22 5.43 9.17
N GLU A 109 -11.90 4.52 8.50
CA GLU A 109 -12.77 3.52 9.14
C GLU A 109 -12.00 2.78 10.23
N PHE A 110 -10.68 2.92 10.18
CA PHE A 110 -9.74 2.30 11.10
C PHE A 110 -8.66 3.28 11.58
N PRO A 111 -8.36 3.30 12.89
CA PRO A 111 -7.39 4.18 13.51
C PRO A 111 -5.95 3.67 13.30
N PHE A 112 -5.42 3.77 12.08
CA PHE A 112 -4.09 3.26 11.70
C PHE A 112 -2.98 3.90 12.51
N ASP A 113 -3.08 5.20 12.81
CA ASP A 113 -2.14 5.92 13.66
C ASP A 113 -2.04 5.28 15.06
N GLU A 114 -3.21 5.02 15.67
CA GLU A 114 -3.27 4.43 17.00
C GLU A 114 -2.74 2.99 17.00
N TRP A 115 -3.10 2.20 15.97
CA TRP A 115 -2.62 0.82 15.83
C TRP A 115 -1.10 0.77 15.66
N PHE A 116 -0.55 1.66 14.85
CA PHE A 116 0.89 1.75 14.65
C PHE A 116 1.61 2.12 15.95
N VAL A 117 1.13 3.16 16.64
CA VAL A 117 1.74 3.62 17.89
C VAL A 117 1.64 2.58 19.00
N GLU A 118 0.49 1.90 19.14
CA GLU A 118 0.31 0.79 20.07
C GLU A 118 1.32 -0.34 19.78
N TRP A 119 1.43 -0.71 18.52
CA TRP A 119 2.33 -1.76 18.05
C TRP A 119 3.80 -1.44 18.33
N VAL A 120 4.27 -0.29 17.91
CA VAL A 120 5.67 0.11 18.07
C VAL A 120 6.03 0.29 19.55
N ARG A 121 5.16 0.87 20.36
CA ARG A 121 5.37 0.99 21.82
C ARG A 121 5.50 -0.39 22.49
N SER A 122 4.65 -1.34 22.10
CA SER A 122 4.69 -2.71 22.61
C SER A 122 5.94 -3.44 22.14
N ALA A 123 6.31 -3.31 20.85
CA ALA A 123 7.55 -3.87 20.31
C ALA A 123 8.80 -3.30 21.02
N PHE A 124 8.80 -2.00 21.30
CA PHE A 124 9.92 -1.38 22.02
C PHE A 124 10.06 -1.90 23.46
N ARG A 125 8.94 -2.11 24.16
CA ARG A 125 8.93 -2.63 25.53
C ARG A 125 9.23 -4.13 25.61
N ALA A 126 9.01 -4.88 24.52
CA ALA A 126 9.10 -6.35 24.51
C ALA A 126 10.54 -6.88 24.66
N LYS A 127 11.57 -6.03 24.48
CA LYS A 127 12.94 -6.43 24.70
C LYS A 127 13.21 -6.72 26.19
N GLY A 128 13.23 -8.02 26.51
CA GLY A 128 13.43 -8.49 27.88
C GLY A 128 12.20 -8.44 28.79
N ASN A 129 11.01 -8.16 28.25
CA ASN A 129 9.77 -8.08 29.01
C ASN A 129 8.71 -9.04 28.45
N ALA A 130 8.49 -10.15 29.12
CA ALA A 130 7.52 -11.16 28.71
C ALA A 130 6.07 -10.63 28.66
N ALA A 131 5.68 -9.72 29.53
CA ALA A 131 4.34 -9.13 29.53
C ALA A 131 4.08 -8.34 28.23
N ALA A 132 5.06 -7.58 27.76
CA ALA A 132 4.94 -6.84 26.51
C ALA A 132 4.87 -7.75 25.25
N ILE A 133 5.37 -8.98 25.33
CA ILE A 133 5.17 -9.98 24.29
C ILE A 133 3.68 -10.39 24.23
N LEU A 134 3.01 -10.52 25.35
CA LEU A 134 1.57 -10.79 25.39
C LEU A 134 0.76 -9.63 24.80
N ASP A 135 1.20 -8.38 25.04
CA ASP A 135 0.60 -7.19 24.39
C ASP A 135 0.70 -7.28 22.86
N LEU A 136 1.86 -7.69 22.32
CA LEU A 136 2.06 -7.87 20.88
C LEU A 136 1.16 -8.98 20.30
N ILE A 137 0.98 -10.07 21.02
CA ILE A 137 0.09 -11.17 20.62
C ILE A 137 -1.36 -10.68 20.60
N ALA A 138 -1.80 -9.98 21.64
CA ALA A 138 -3.14 -9.41 21.73
C ALA A 138 -3.40 -8.38 20.62
N TRP A 139 -2.43 -7.52 20.34
CA TRP A 139 -2.48 -6.58 19.22
C TRP A 139 -2.62 -7.31 17.87
N SER A 140 -1.79 -8.32 17.63
CA SER A 140 -1.85 -9.12 16.40
C SER A 140 -3.21 -9.81 16.24
N GLU A 141 -3.79 -10.30 17.33
CA GLU A 141 -5.12 -10.89 17.34
C GLU A 141 -6.21 -9.85 17.03
N LYS A 142 -6.13 -8.65 17.61
CA LYS A 142 -7.02 -7.52 17.35
C LYS A 142 -7.04 -7.16 15.86
N ILE A 143 -5.86 -6.94 15.27
CA ILE A 143 -5.74 -6.56 13.86
C ILE A 143 -6.14 -7.72 12.93
N SER A 144 -5.83 -8.97 13.28
CA SER A 144 -6.20 -10.14 12.45
C SER A 144 -7.71 -10.36 12.30
N LYS A 145 -8.53 -9.76 13.17
CA LYS A 145 -10.01 -9.79 13.09
C LYS A 145 -10.58 -8.79 12.08
N THR A 146 -9.79 -7.84 11.60
CA THR A 146 -10.19 -6.94 10.52
C THR A 146 -10.10 -7.65 9.16
N GLY A 147 -10.71 -7.05 8.14
CA GLY A 147 -10.65 -7.60 6.78
C GLY A 147 -9.21 -7.61 6.23
N ARG A 148 -8.89 -8.55 5.33
CA ARG A 148 -7.55 -8.64 4.73
C ARG A 148 -7.14 -7.38 3.98
N GLU A 149 -8.07 -6.74 3.33
CA GLU A 149 -7.81 -5.48 2.64
C GLU A 149 -7.39 -4.38 3.63
N THR A 150 -8.09 -4.25 4.74
CA THR A 150 -7.73 -3.33 5.84
C THR A 150 -6.34 -3.65 6.41
N GLN A 151 -6.00 -4.93 6.56
CA GLN A 151 -4.68 -5.33 7.05
C GLN A 151 -3.56 -4.93 6.07
N LYS A 152 -3.78 -5.11 4.77
CA LYS A 152 -2.81 -4.67 3.75
C LYS A 152 -2.67 -3.15 3.73
N GLN A 153 -3.78 -2.42 3.78
CA GLN A 153 -3.78 -0.96 3.86
C GLN A 153 -3.01 -0.48 5.09
N PHE A 154 -3.22 -1.11 6.24
CA PHE A 154 -2.47 -0.82 7.45
C PHE A 154 -0.96 -1.09 7.29
N LEU A 155 -0.56 -2.20 6.68
CA LEU A 155 0.86 -2.50 6.44
C LEU A 155 1.49 -1.53 5.44
N HIS A 156 0.78 -1.11 4.40
CA HIS A 156 1.23 -0.03 3.51
C HIS A 156 1.37 1.29 4.26
N TYR A 157 0.43 1.61 5.15
CA TYR A 157 0.54 2.76 6.04
C TYR A 157 1.81 2.68 6.91
N CYS A 158 2.13 1.51 7.47
CA CYS A 158 3.36 1.29 8.23
C CYS A 158 4.62 1.54 7.39
N ILE A 159 4.67 1.06 6.15
CA ILE A 159 5.78 1.31 5.21
C ILE A 159 6.01 2.82 5.03
N GLN A 160 4.93 3.57 4.77
CA GLN A 160 5.03 5.02 4.63
C GLN A 160 5.48 5.68 5.93
N PHE A 161 4.99 5.21 7.06
CA PHE A 161 5.38 5.74 8.36
C PHE A 161 6.88 5.57 8.64
N PHE A 162 7.41 4.37 8.41
CA PHE A 162 8.84 4.11 8.56
C PHE A 162 9.68 4.94 7.59
N ARG A 163 9.21 5.14 6.35
CA ARG A 163 9.85 6.04 5.38
C ARG A 163 9.95 7.47 5.90
N GLN A 164 8.84 8.01 6.43
CA GLN A 164 8.83 9.36 6.97
C GLN A 164 9.73 9.50 8.22
N ALA A 165 9.76 8.49 9.08
CA ALA A 165 10.68 8.44 10.22
C ALA A 165 12.15 8.43 9.77
N LEU A 166 12.48 7.66 8.73
CA LEU A 166 13.84 7.64 8.16
C LEU A 166 14.23 9.00 7.60
N LEU A 167 13.36 9.63 6.79
CA LEU A 167 13.62 10.95 6.21
C LEU A 167 13.88 11.99 7.30
N LEU A 168 13.10 11.95 8.38
CA LEU A 168 13.27 12.83 9.52
C LEU A 168 14.60 12.59 10.25
N ASN A 169 15.00 11.33 10.43
CA ASN A 169 16.27 10.95 11.03
C ASN A 169 17.47 11.49 10.23
N TYR A 170 17.37 11.47 8.91
CA TYR A 170 18.39 12.03 7.99
C TYR A 170 18.21 13.53 7.69
N LYS A 171 17.39 14.26 8.49
CA LYS A 171 17.17 15.71 8.40
C LYS A 171 16.59 16.19 7.07
N ALA A 172 15.95 15.32 6.32
CA ALA A 172 15.22 15.67 5.10
C ALA A 172 13.81 16.20 5.42
N ASN A 173 13.74 17.25 6.27
CA ASN A 173 12.48 17.75 6.84
C ASN A 173 11.48 18.21 5.77
N ASP A 174 11.97 18.75 4.65
CA ASP A 174 11.13 19.24 3.53
C ASP A 174 10.34 18.09 2.85
N LEU A 175 10.74 16.84 3.08
CA LEU A 175 10.11 15.65 2.54
C LEU A 175 9.23 14.92 3.57
N VAL A 176 9.08 15.48 4.77
CA VAL A 176 8.28 14.89 5.86
C VAL A 176 6.92 15.57 5.92
N PHE A 177 5.88 14.83 5.58
CA PHE A 177 4.49 15.33 5.53
C PHE A 177 3.54 14.59 6.47
N LEU A 178 4.03 13.57 7.19
CA LEU A 178 3.22 12.78 8.10
C LEU A 178 3.02 13.54 9.41
N GLU A 179 1.77 13.83 9.74
CA GLU A 179 1.36 14.37 11.01
C GLU A 179 0.57 13.28 11.77
N THR A 180 0.93 12.99 13.00
CA THR A 180 0.22 12.05 13.87
C THR A 180 -0.50 12.78 14.98
N ASN A 181 -1.77 12.45 15.20
CA ASN A 181 -2.59 13.04 16.25
C ASN A 181 -2.68 12.17 17.52
N VAL A 182 -1.83 11.14 17.64
CA VAL A 182 -1.84 10.23 18.79
C VAL A 182 -1.21 10.91 20.01
N PRO A 183 -1.91 11.01 21.13
CA PRO A 183 -1.40 11.66 22.32
C PRO A 183 -0.06 11.07 22.79
N LYS A 184 0.88 11.96 23.15
CA LYS A 184 2.22 11.59 23.64
C LYS A 184 3.05 10.76 22.65
N PHE A 185 2.78 10.87 21.36
CA PHE A 185 3.62 10.30 20.32
C PHE A 185 4.03 11.39 19.33
N GLU A 186 5.32 11.52 19.15
CA GLU A 186 5.91 12.45 18.18
C GLU A 186 6.85 11.66 17.25
N LEU A 187 6.68 11.81 15.95
CA LEU A 187 7.52 11.18 14.94
C LEU A 187 9.01 11.49 15.17
N LYS A 188 9.33 12.72 15.60
CA LYS A 188 10.71 13.15 15.91
C LYS A 188 11.39 12.30 17.00
N ASN A 189 10.63 11.85 17.99
CA ASN A 189 11.15 11.03 19.07
C ASN A 189 11.31 9.56 18.65
N PHE A 190 10.57 9.14 17.63
CA PHE A 190 10.63 7.79 17.07
C PHE A 190 11.69 7.65 15.97
N ALA A 191 11.92 8.71 15.19
CA ALA A 191 12.83 8.71 14.04
C ALA A 191 14.23 8.12 14.32
N PRO A 192 14.90 8.37 15.48
CA PRO A 192 16.23 7.79 15.75
C PRO A 192 16.30 6.26 15.79
N PHE A 193 15.15 5.59 15.93
CA PHE A 193 15.09 4.12 15.92
C PHE A 193 14.97 3.52 14.53
N VAL A 194 14.88 4.37 13.50
CA VAL A 194 14.77 3.98 12.08
C VAL A 194 15.99 4.53 11.34
N ASN A 195 16.90 3.64 10.96
CA ASN A 195 18.19 4.02 10.39
C ASN A 195 18.61 3.08 9.24
N SER A 196 19.78 3.33 8.63
CA SER A 196 20.29 2.52 7.50
C SER A 196 20.51 1.05 7.84
N SER A 197 20.76 0.72 9.11
CA SER A 197 21.05 -0.65 9.53
C SER A 197 19.80 -1.53 9.63
N ASN A 198 18.61 -0.95 9.74
CA ASN A 198 17.36 -1.69 9.97
C ASN A 198 16.25 -1.47 8.95
N ILE A 199 16.24 -0.33 8.25
CA ILE A 199 15.11 0.04 7.39
C ILE A 199 14.84 -0.97 6.27
N ASN A 200 15.87 -1.49 5.60
CA ASN A 200 15.71 -2.44 4.52
C ASN A 200 15.09 -3.76 5.00
N GLU A 201 15.48 -4.22 6.19
CA GLU A 201 14.92 -5.42 6.80
C GLU A 201 13.47 -5.16 7.24
N ILE A 202 13.16 -3.98 7.82
CA ILE A 202 11.80 -3.59 8.20
C ILE A 202 10.88 -3.58 6.96
N TYR A 203 11.31 -2.99 5.86
CA TYR A 203 10.52 -2.95 4.63
C TYR A 203 10.27 -4.35 4.08
N LYS A 204 11.32 -5.18 4.03
CA LYS A 204 11.20 -6.55 3.57
C LYS A 204 10.17 -7.33 4.39
N GLU A 205 10.22 -7.25 5.71
CA GLU A 205 9.29 -7.97 6.57
C GLU A 205 7.84 -7.48 6.42
N LEU A 206 7.64 -6.18 6.18
CA LEU A 206 6.32 -5.61 5.90
C LEU A 206 5.77 -6.08 4.53
N GLU A 207 6.62 -6.07 3.50
CA GLU A 207 6.25 -6.55 2.17
C GLU A 207 5.97 -8.06 2.16
N ASP A 208 6.79 -8.86 2.85
CA ASP A 208 6.56 -10.29 3.02
C ASP A 208 5.23 -10.57 3.75
N ALA A 209 4.90 -9.76 4.75
CA ALA A 209 3.63 -9.88 5.46
C ALA A 209 2.43 -9.58 4.53
N ILE A 210 2.50 -8.52 3.73
CA ILE A 210 1.49 -8.19 2.71
C ILE A 210 1.32 -9.35 1.73
N TYR A 211 2.43 -9.84 1.18
CA TYR A 211 2.45 -10.96 0.25
C TYR A 211 1.78 -12.22 0.80
N HIS A 212 2.07 -12.57 2.06
CA HIS A 212 1.48 -13.75 2.70
C HIS A 212 -0.01 -13.57 3.02
N ILE A 213 -0.45 -12.36 3.42
CA ILE A 213 -1.87 -12.05 3.64
C ILE A 213 -2.66 -12.16 2.33
N GLU A 214 -2.12 -11.65 1.22
CA GLU A 214 -2.73 -11.77 -0.11
C GLU A 214 -2.93 -13.23 -0.53
N ARG A 215 -2.00 -14.10 -0.16
CA ARG A 215 -2.05 -15.54 -0.45
C ARG A 215 -2.83 -16.36 0.57
N ASN A 216 -3.72 -15.70 1.31
CA ASN A 216 -4.58 -16.36 2.29
C ASN A 216 -3.85 -16.97 3.49
N GLY A 217 -2.65 -16.51 3.81
CA GLY A 217 -1.96 -16.88 5.05
C GLY A 217 -2.75 -16.49 6.30
N SER A 218 -2.43 -17.11 7.41
CA SER A 218 -3.04 -16.78 8.71
C SER A 218 -2.55 -15.42 9.19
N SER A 219 -3.38 -14.38 9.08
CA SER A 219 -3.02 -13.01 9.48
C SER A 219 -2.53 -12.92 10.92
N ARG A 220 -3.12 -13.69 11.85
CA ARG A 220 -2.69 -13.73 13.25
C ARG A 220 -1.23 -14.18 13.37
N ILE A 221 -0.85 -15.26 12.68
CA ILE A 221 0.52 -15.78 12.74
C ILE A 221 1.49 -14.80 12.06
N ILE A 222 1.13 -14.28 10.89
CA ILE A 222 1.94 -13.33 10.12
C ILE A 222 2.21 -12.07 10.94
N LEU A 223 1.18 -11.45 11.51
CA LEU A 223 1.32 -10.22 12.31
C LEU A 223 2.07 -10.48 13.63
N THR A 224 1.93 -11.66 14.22
CA THR A 224 2.71 -12.02 15.42
C THR A 224 4.19 -12.18 15.10
N ASP A 225 4.52 -12.90 14.03
CA ASP A 225 5.91 -13.07 13.56
C ASP A 225 6.54 -11.71 13.21
N LEU A 226 5.84 -10.89 12.44
CA LEU A 226 6.25 -9.53 12.10
C LEU A 226 6.52 -8.70 13.37
N SER A 227 5.67 -8.79 14.38
CA SER A 227 5.82 -8.06 15.65
C SER A 227 7.07 -8.48 16.43
N ILE A 228 7.36 -9.79 16.44
CA ILE A 228 8.59 -10.32 17.08
C ILE A 228 9.82 -9.84 16.32
N LYS A 229 9.80 -9.88 14.99
CA LYS A 229 10.89 -9.41 14.14
C LYS A 229 11.11 -7.91 14.32
N LEU A 230 10.04 -7.12 14.32
CA LEU A 230 10.12 -5.68 14.56
C LEU A 230 10.79 -5.36 15.91
N THR A 231 10.46 -6.10 16.98
CA THR A 231 11.09 -5.93 18.29
C THR A 231 12.62 -6.02 18.22
N ARG A 232 13.16 -6.88 17.36
CA ARG A 232 14.60 -7.01 17.15
C ARG A 232 15.16 -5.87 16.31
N LEU A 233 14.44 -5.51 15.23
CA LEU A 233 14.88 -4.52 14.25
C LEU A 233 14.94 -3.11 14.82
N ILE A 234 13.95 -2.67 15.59
CA ILE A 234 13.93 -1.32 16.19
C ILE A 234 15.00 -1.14 17.29
N HIS A 235 15.62 -2.23 17.77
CA HIS A 235 16.71 -2.18 18.75
C HIS A 235 18.08 -2.41 18.11
N LYS A 236 18.14 -2.57 16.78
CA LYS A 236 19.41 -2.68 16.05
C LYS A 236 20.06 -1.30 16.02
N LYS A 237 21.27 -1.21 16.55
CA LYS A 237 22.04 0.04 16.53
C LYS A 237 22.79 0.16 15.21
N GLU A 238 23.04 1.39 14.79
CA GLU A 238 24.00 1.68 13.73
C GLU A 238 25.39 1.17 14.07
#